data_5fd6d1c1470a2c07f7ebe31236afadb0
#
_entry.id   5fd6d1c1470a2c07f7ebe31236afadb0
#
_cell.length_a   1.000
_cell.length_b   1.000
_cell.length_c   1.000
_cell.angle_alpha   90.00
_cell.angle_beta   90.00
_cell.angle_gamma   90.00
#
_symmetry.space_group_name_H-M   'P 1'
#
loop_
_entity.id
_entity.type
_entity.pdbx_description
1 polymer ?
#
loop_
_entity_poly.entity_id
_entity_poly.type
_entity_poly.pdbx_seq_one_letter_code
_entity_poly.pdbx_strand_id
1 'polypeptide(L)'
;MKNDKVLFLISLQLIICGLLNIDMGYHVKISLFIALIIITIYLFFSRVHFIQSNESMVTKLSRALKGNSQTRLFTNNDRSLNSIVFSINDLITALEKGQIEARKSQEARKQLLSNISHDIRTPLTSIIGYIDALKDDVAASEVEKQEYLEILYKKSNDLKHLVDEIFNMAKLDADEFPLKEEELDFSEVTREVLIEFLPELSKHNIELQVLIPESTSPIIADHLSLIRIIGNLIKNAIHHGKAGKIVGVELLETNTEYEILIWDKGPGIPKHDLQNVFKRMYRSEQSRNPSYGGSGLGLSISKALVEKNGGRIWVDSIPWERTTFGFSVPKHTTFKK
;
A
#
# COMPACT_ATOMS: atom_id res chain seq x y z
N MET A 1 18.28 -29.05 31.90
CA MET A 1 17.64 -29.43 33.18
C MET A 1 16.77 -30.72 33.13
N LYS A 2 15.87 -30.92 32.15
CA LYS A 2 15.03 -32.14 32.11
C LYS A 2 15.84 -33.34 31.55
N ASN A 3 16.65 -33.13 30.54
CA ASN A 3 17.60 -34.13 30.02
C ASN A 3 18.63 -34.53 31.08
N ASP A 4 19.09 -33.57 31.90
CA ASP A 4 20.05 -33.87 32.97
C ASP A 4 19.42 -34.75 34.05
N LYS A 5 18.12 -34.55 34.37
CA LYS A 5 17.38 -35.40 35.29
C LYS A 5 17.18 -36.82 34.75
N VAL A 6 16.90 -36.96 33.44
CA VAL A 6 16.75 -38.27 32.80
C VAL A 6 18.09 -39.00 32.76
N LEU A 7 19.18 -38.31 32.39
CA LEU A 7 20.53 -38.85 32.43
C LEU A 7 20.94 -39.27 33.85
N PHE A 8 20.64 -38.43 34.84
CA PHE A 8 20.88 -38.74 36.25
C PHE A 8 20.10 -39.97 36.70
N LEU A 9 18.82 -40.13 36.34
CA LEU A 9 18.02 -41.30 36.68
C LEU A 9 18.53 -42.57 35.98
N ILE A 10 19.00 -42.49 34.75
CA ILE A 10 19.63 -43.60 34.04
C ILE A 10 20.94 -44.00 34.71
N SER A 11 21.79 -43.05 35.09
CA SER A 11 23.03 -43.33 35.79
C SER A 11 22.77 -43.95 37.18
N LEU A 12 21.78 -43.44 37.91
CA LEU A 12 21.34 -43.97 39.19
C LEU A 12 20.81 -45.41 39.02
N GLN A 13 20.05 -45.69 37.95
CA GLN A 13 19.56 -47.04 37.64
C GLN A 13 20.71 -48.02 37.40
N LEU A 14 21.75 -47.58 36.65
CA LEU A 14 22.97 -48.42 36.44
C LEU A 14 23.72 -48.70 37.75
N ILE A 15 23.84 -47.70 38.63
CA ILE A 15 24.46 -47.87 39.96
C ILE A 15 23.67 -48.88 40.82
N ILE A 16 22.33 -48.75 40.86
CA ILE A 16 21.47 -49.66 41.57
C ILE A 16 21.62 -51.10 41.05
N CYS A 17 21.66 -51.29 39.71
CA CYS A 17 21.92 -52.58 39.10
C CYS A 17 23.28 -53.19 39.52
N GLY A 18 24.32 -52.34 39.60
CA GLY A 18 25.64 -52.75 40.08
C GLY A 18 25.61 -53.16 41.54
N LEU A 19 24.93 -52.40 42.40
CA LEU A 19 24.81 -52.70 43.83
C LEU A 19 24.02 -53.98 44.11
N LEU A 20 23.05 -54.35 43.30
CA LEU A 20 22.31 -55.63 43.46
C LEU A 20 23.15 -56.87 43.29
N ASN A 21 24.34 -56.78 42.65
CA ASN A 21 25.28 -57.88 42.49
C ASN A 21 26.21 -58.08 43.70
N ILE A 22 26.19 -57.16 44.68
CA ILE A 22 27.00 -57.25 45.89
C ILE A 22 26.20 -58.02 46.93
N ASP A 23 26.93 -58.79 47.78
CA ASP A 23 26.29 -59.57 48.83
C ASP A 23 25.84 -58.69 50.01
N MET A 24 24.54 -58.34 49.98
CA MET A 24 23.88 -57.48 50.95
C MET A 24 22.70 -58.15 51.60
N GLY A 25 22.30 -57.69 52.77
CA GLY A 25 21.15 -58.22 53.49
C GLY A 25 19.86 -58.23 52.67
N TYR A 26 19.02 -59.27 52.85
CA TYR A 26 17.80 -59.49 52.05
C TYR A 26 16.87 -58.27 51.93
N HIS A 27 16.63 -57.52 53.02
CA HIS A 27 15.77 -56.33 53.01
C HIS A 27 16.32 -55.18 52.17
N VAL A 28 17.64 -55.00 52.10
CA VAL A 28 18.32 -54.01 51.29
C VAL A 28 18.17 -54.32 49.80
N LYS A 29 18.35 -55.63 49.45
CA LYS A 29 18.12 -56.02 48.01
C LYS A 29 16.70 -55.81 47.57
N ILE A 30 15.68 -56.02 48.36
CA ILE A 30 14.29 -55.79 48.04
C ILE A 30 14.04 -54.32 47.89
N SER A 31 14.54 -53.45 48.77
CA SER A 31 14.32 -51.97 48.62
C SER A 31 15.00 -51.41 47.38
N LEU A 32 16.18 -51.87 47.02
CA LEU A 32 16.87 -51.49 45.77
C LEU A 32 16.11 -51.97 44.55
N PHE A 33 15.51 -53.13 44.54
CA PHE A 33 14.73 -53.69 43.47
C PHE A 33 13.41 -52.89 43.26
N ILE A 34 12.73 -52.47 44.33
CA ILE A 34 11.56 -51.63 44.30
C ILE A 34 11.93 -50.27 43.74
N ALA A 35 13.03 -49.64 44.15
CA ALA A 35 13.51 -48.36 43.62
C ALA A 35 13.81 -48.45 42.12
N LEU A 36 14.42 -49.54 41.65
CA LEU A 36 14.70 -49.82 40.26
C LEU A 36 13.38 -49.84 39.44
N ILE A 37 12.35 -50.52 39.90
CA ILE A 37 11.06 -50.64 39.27
C ILE A 37 10.42 -49.24 39.18
N ILE A 38 10.43 -48.47 40.25
CA ILE A 38 9.84 -47.09 40.26
C ILE A 38 10.54 -46.19 39.26
N ILE A 39 11.88 -46.20 39.21
CA ILE A 39 12.66 -45.41 38.26
C ILE A 39 12.32 -45.81 36.82
N THR A 40 12.24 -47.10 36.54
CA THR A 40 11.92 -47.63 35.21
C THR A 40 10.52 -47.20 34.76
N ILE A 41 9.53 -47.30 35.64
CA ILE A 41 8.14 -46.85 35.36
C ILE A 41 8.13 -45.36 35.09
N TYR A 42 8.81 -44.54 35.90
CA TYR A 42 8.88 -43.10 35.68
C TYR A 42 9.53 -42.75 34.34
N LEU A 43 10.65 -43.38 33.98
CA LEU A 43 11.31 -43.16 32.69
C LEU A 43 10.42 -43.56 31.51
N PHE A 44 9.69 -44.68 31.64
CA PHE A 44 8.73 -45.11 30.64
C PHE A 44 7.63 -44.07 30.41
N PHE A 45 6.94 -43.63 31.47
CA PHE A 45 5.89 -42.60 31.34
C PHE A 45 6.43 -41.26 30.83
N SER A 46 7.62 -40.85 31.26
CA SER A 46 8.29 -39.65 30.76
C SER A 46 8.55 -39.73 29.25
N ARG A 47 8.96 -40.90 28.76
CA ARG A 47 9.21 -41.14 27.31
C ARG A 47 7.92 -41.12 26.49
N VAL A 48 6.88 -41.79 26.96
CA VAL A 48 5.57 -41.80 26.32
C VAL A 48 5.02 -40.37 26.20
N HIS A 49 5.07 -39.61 27.28
CA HIS A 49 4.62 -38.21 27.30
C HIS A 49 5.38 -37.32 26.30
N PHE A 50 6.70 -37.51 26.19
CA PHE A 50 7.55 -36.80 25.25
C PHE A 50 7.18 -37.12 23.79
N ILE A 51 6.95 -38.39 23.47
CA ILE A 51 6.54 -38.81 22.11
C ILE A 51 5.19 -38.20 21.74
N GLN A 52 4.19 -38.30 22.62
CA GLN A 52 2.84 -37.72 22.38
C GLN A 52 2.88 -36.19 22.18
N SER A 53 3.72 -35.49 22.95
CA SER A 53 3.91 -34.05 22.82
C SER A 53 4.49 -33.69 21.45
N ASN A 54 5.49 -34.42 20.96
CA ASN A 54 6.09 -34.20 19.65
C ASN A 54 5.11 -34.49 18.52
N GLU A 55 4.34 -35.57 18.55
CA GLU A 55 3.31 -35.87 17.53
C GLU A 55 2.23 -34.81 17.46
N SER A 56 1.80 -34.32 18.62
CA SER A 56 0.86 -33.20 18.69
C SER A 56 1.42 -31.92 18.05
N MET A 57 2.71 -31.58 18.26
CA MET A 57 3.38 -30.46 17.62
C MET A 57 3.44 -30.60 16.10
N VAL A 58 3.86 -31.77 15.60
CA VAL A 58 3.94 -32.05 14.16
C VAL A 58 2.57 -31.93 13.51
N THR A 59 1.54 -32.47 14.14
CA THR A 59 0.16 -32.41 13.64
C THR A 59 -0.35 -30.98 13.55
N LYS A 60 -0.10 -30.16 14.58
CA LYS A 60 -0.48 -28.74 14.60
C LYS A 60 0.29 -27.93 13.55
N LEU A 61 1.60 -28.16 13.42
CA LEU A 61 2.42 -27.51 12.39
C LEU A 61 1.93 -27.88 10.98
N SER A 62 1.61 -29.16 10.75
CA SER A 62 1.04 -29.60 9.47
C SER A 62 -0.30 -28.95 9.15
N ARG A 63 -1.16 -28.67 10.16
CA ARG A 63 -2.41 -27.92 9.97
C ARG A 63 -2.16 -26.46 9.64
N ALA A 64 -1.19 -25.81 10.29
CA ALA A 64 -0.79 -24.44 9.98
C ALA A 64 -0.28 -24.30 8.54
N LEU A 65 0.56 -25.25 8.08
CA LEU A 65 1.07 -25.29 6.70
C LEU A 65 -0.03 -25.53 5.65
N LYS A 66 -1.11 -26.23 6.00
CA LYS A 66 -2.29 -26.46 5.14
C LYS A 66 -3.26 -25.28 5.09
N GLY A 67 -2.87 -24.11 5.61
CA GLY A 67 -3.64 -22.86 5.53
C GLY A 67 -4.52 -22.56 6.75
N ASN A 68 -4.44 -23.36 7.83
CA ASN A 68 -5.10 -23.04 9.10
C ASN A 68 -4.14 -22.23 9.99
N SER A 69 -3.96 -20.96 9.66
CA SER A 69 -3.05 -20.04 10.33
C SER A 69 -3.44 -19.67 11.77
N GLN A 70 -4.68 -19.97 12.18
CA GLN A 70 -5.11 -19.75 13.58
C GLN A 70 -4.54 -20.78 14.56
N THR A 71 -3.83 -21.81 14.04
CA THR A 71 -3.24 -22.85 14.89
C THR A 71 -2.01 -22.29 15.60
N ARG A 72 -2.03 -22.28 16.93
CA ARG A 72 -0.87 -21.91 17.76
C ARG A 72 -0.33 -23.16 18.48
N LEU A 73 0.98 -23.23 18.59
CA LEU A 73 1.64 -24.24 19.38
C LEU A 73 1.69 -23.78 20.85
N PHE A 74 1.27 -24.65 21.75
CA PHE A 74 1.36 -24.39 23.18
C PHE A 74 2.55 -25.15 23.77
N THR A 75 3.25 -24.51 24.69
CA THR A 75 4.37 -25.10 25.40
C THR A 75 3.85 -26.03 26.50
N ASN A 76 4.43 -27.21 26.60
CA ASN A 76 4.17 -28.13 27.69
C ASN A 76 5.45 -28.18 28.55
N ASN A 77 5.48 -27.45 29.62
CA ASN A 77 6.44 -27.43 30.77
C ASN A 77 7.95 -27.73 30.51
N ASP A 78 8.39 -27.86 29.27
CA ASP A 78 9.76 -28.17 28.87
C ASP A 78 10.48 -26.92 28.36
N ARG A 79 11.32 -26.32 29.22
CA ARG A 79 12.03 -25.07 28.90
C ARG A 79 12.86 -25.14 27.61
N SER A 80 13.36 -26.30 27.25
CA SER A 80 14.18 -26.50 26.04
C SER A 80 13.37 -26.43 24.75
N LEU A 81 12.08 -26.74 24.79
CA LEU A 81 11.17 -26.66 23.63
C LEU A 81 10.49 -25.30 23.52
N ASN A 82 10.48 -24.50 24.59
CA ASN A 82 9.80 -23.23 24.62
C ASN A 82 10.34 -22.26 23.56
N SER A 83 11.66 -22.15 23.44
CA SER A 83 12.29 -21.25 22.44
C SER A 83 11.91 -21.65 21.00
N ILE A 84 11.87 -22.96 20.72
CA ILE A 84 11.48 -23.50 19.42
C ILE A 84 10.01 -23.19 19.13
N VAL A 85 9.14 -23.43 20.14
CA VAL A 85 7.69 -23.13 20.01
C VAL A 85 7.44 -21.65 19.78
N PHE A 86 8.16 -20.75 20.46
CA PHE A 86 8.06 -19.30 20.22
C PHE A 86 8.48 -18.95 18.80
N SER A 87 9.66 -19.40 18.35
CA SER A 87 10.14 -19.14 16.98
C SER A 87 9.18 -19.66 15.89
N ILE A 88 8.57 -20.85 16.12
CA ILE A 88 7.57 -21.38 15.18
C ILE A 88 6.30 -20.53 15.20
N ASN A 89 5.82 -20.08 16.35
CA ASN A 89 4.64 -19.20 16.42
C ASN A 89 4.90 -17.85 15.76
N ASP A 90 6.10 -17.29 15.89
CA ASP A 90 6.50 -16.07 15.19
C ASP A 90 6.54 -16.29 13.68
N LEU A 91 7.06 -17.42 13.22
CA LEU A 91 7.04 -17.78 11.79
C LEU A 91 5.60 -17.93 11.27
N ILE A 92 4.71 -18.61 12.01
CA ILE A 92 3.29 -18.73 11.66
C ILE A 92 2.65 -17.34 11.55
N THR A 93 2.95 -16.43 12.47
CA THR A 93 2.43 -15.06 12.46
C THR A 93 2.94 -14.27 11.25
N ALA A 94 4.21 -14.42 10.90
CA ALA A 94 4.80 -13.79 9.72
C ALA A 94 4.18 -14.33 8.42
N LEU A 95 3.97 -15.63 8.31
CA LEU A 95 3.30 -16.26 7.17
C LEU A 95 1.84 -15.80 7.04
N GLU A 96 1.11 -15.70 8.15
CA GLU A 96 -0.27 -15.20 8.19
C GLU A 96 -0.34 -13.76 7.69
N LYS A 97 0.54 -12.88 8.18
CA LYS A 97 0.66 -11.51 7.67
C LYS A 97 0.92 -11.48 6.16
N GLY A 98 1.90 -12.23 5.69
CA GLY A 98 2.22 -12.30 4.26
C GLY A 98 1.05 -12.80 3.41
N GLN A 99 0.29 -13.79 3.88
CA GLN A 99 -0.90 -14.28 3.18
C GLN A 99 -2.02 -13.24 3.13
N ILE A 100 -2.25 -12.51 4.24
CA ILE A 100 -3.25 -11.44 4.29
C ILE A 100 -2.87 -10.31 3.32
N GLU A 101 -1.61 -9.90 3.32
CA GLU A 101 -1.09 -8.87 2.40
C GLU A 101 -1.19 -9.32 0.94
N ALA A 102 -0.81 -10.57 0.63
CA ALA A 102 -0.94 -11.12 -0.71
C ALA A 102 -2.40 -11.16 -1.20
N ARG A 103 -3.34 -11.59 -0.35
CA ARG A 103 -4.79 -11.57 -0.67
C ARG A 103 -5.29 -10.16 -0.92
N LYS A 104 -4.95 -9.20 -0.04
CA LYS A 104 -5.33 -7.79 -0.21
C LYS A 104 -4.78 -7.23 -1.53
N SER A 105 -3.52 -7.53 -1.86
CA SER A 105 -2.91 -7.12 -3.12
C SER A 105 -3.63 -7.73 -4.34
N GLN A 106 -3.98 -9.02 -4.27
CA GLN A 106 -4.70 -9.71 -5.34
C GLN A 106 -6.12 -9.15 -5.52
N GLU A 107 -6.85 -8.89 -4.44
CA GLU A 107 -8.18 -8.27 -4.47
C GLU A 107 -8.10 -6.85 -5.05
N ALA A 108 -7.14 -6.03 -4.61
CA ALA A 108 -6.90 -4.70 -5.16
C ALA A 108 -6.60 -4.73 -6.66
N ARG A 109 -5.77 -5.69 -7.12
CA ARG A 109 -5.47 -5.88 -8.54
C ARG A 109 -6.71 -6.30 -9.35
N LYS A 110 -7.53 -7.21 -8.81
CA LYS A 110 -8.78 -7.63 -9.47
C LYS A 110 -9.76 -6.46 -9.58
N GLN A 111 -9.89 -5.67 -8.52
CA GLN A 111 -10.75 -4.47 -8.51
C GLN A 111 -10.24 -3.42 -9.51
N LEU A 112 -8.91 -3.20 -9.57
CA LEU A 112 -8.28 -2.31 -10.55
C LEU A 112 -8.65 -2.71 -11.98
N LEU A 113 -8.46 -3.97 -12.35
CA LEU A 113 -8.78 -4.47 -13.70
C LEU A 113 -10.27 -4.36 -14.04
N SER A 114 -11.15 -4.61 -13.07
CA SER A 114 -12.59 -4.44 -13.24
C SER A 114 -12.97 -2.99 -13.52
N ASN A 115 -12.41 -2.07 -12.74
CA ASN A 115 -12.67 -0.63 -12.90
C ASN A 115 -12.12 -0.10 -14.22
N ILE A 116 -10.88 -0.49 -14.62
CA ILE A 116 -10.29 -0.15 -15.92
C ILE A 116 -11.21 -0.61 -17.05
N SER A 117 -11.69 -1.85 -17.00
CA SER A 117 -12.59 -2.40 -18.03
C SER A 117 -13.89 -1.62 -18.15
N HIS A 118 -14.44 -1.17 -17.02
CA HIS A 118 -15.64 -0.33 -17.00
C HIS A 118 -15.37 1.06 -17.60
N ASP A 119 -14.28 1.70 -17.17
CA ASP A 119 -13.95 3.08 -17.56
C ASP A 119 -13.49 3.20 -19.03
N ILE A 120 -12.96 2.11 -19.61
CA ILE A 120 -12.71 2.01 -21.06
C ILE A 120 -14.01 1.77 -21.83
N ARG A 121 -14.90 0.89 -21.34
CA ARG A 121 -16.13 0.51 -22.04
C ARG A 121 -17.06 1.71 -22.24
N THR A 122 -17.19 2.56 -21.23
CA THR A 122 -18.14 3.71 -21.28
C THR A 122 -17.84 4.68 -22.42
N PRO A 123 -16.64 5.29 -22.56
CA PRO A 123 -16.33 6.15 -23.69
C PRO A 123 -16.36 5.41 -25.03
N LEU A 124 -15.91 4.16 -25.08
CA LEU A 124 -15.89 3.35 -26.30
C LEU A 124 -17.32 3.10 -26.82
N THR A 125 -18.27 2.73 -25.95
CA THR A 125 -19.68 2.57 -26.33
C THR A 125 -20.27 3.87 -26.84
N SER A 126 -19.93 5.00 -26.21
CA SER A 126 -20.39 6.33 -26.68
C SER A 126 -19.80 6.66 -28.06
N ILE A 127 -18.50 6.41 -28.29
CA ILE A 127 -17.84 6.62 -29.59
C ILE A 127 -18.56 5.79 -30.67
N ILE A 128 -18.78 4.49 -30.44
CA ILE A 128 -19.46 3.61 -31.40
C ILE A 128 -20.88 4.14 -31.69
N GLY A 129 -21.64 4.52 -30.65
CA GLY A 129 -23.00 5.01 -30.84
C GLY A 129 -23.09 6.30 -31.65
N TYR A 130 -22.16 7.26 -31.47
CA TYR A 130 -22.13 8.47 -32.29
C TYR A 130 -21.65 8.21 -33.72
N ILE A 131 -20.73 7.25 -33.92
CA ILE A 131 -20.32 6.81 -35.28
C ILE A 131 -21.50 6.16 -35.99
N ASP A 132 -22.25 5.27 -35.34
CA ASP A 132 -23.43 4.64 -35.93
C ASP A 132 -24.50 5.69 -36.26
N ALA A 133 -24.75 6.64 -35.37
CA ALA A 133 -25.70 7.76 -35.62
C ALA A 133 -25.30 8.63 -36.84
N LEU A 134 -24.00 8.90 -37.01
CA LEU A 134 -23.50 9.62 -38.19
C LEU A 134 -23.61 8.79 -39.46
N LYS A 135 -23.33 7.49 -39.39
CA LYS A 135 -23.40 6.55 -40.53
C LYS A 135 -24.83 6.34 -41.02
N ASP A 136 -25.79 6.29 -40.08
CA ASP A 136 -27.19 6.07 -40.38
C ASP A 136 -27.95 7.37 -40.65
N ASP A 137 -27.25 8.50 -40.85
CA ASP A 137 -27.80 9.86 -41.12
C ASP A 137 -28.89 10.25 -40.08
N VAL A 138 -28.71 9.85 -38.81
CA VAL A 138 -29.67 10.18 -37.73
C VAL A 138 -29.61 11.69 -37.38
N ALA A 139 -28.48 12.36 -37.62
CA ALA A 139 -28.33 13.78 -37.34
C ALA A 139 -29.22 14.62 -38.26
N ALA A 140 -30.10 15.41 -37.67
CA ALA A 140 -31.12 16.20 -38.39
C ALA A 140 -30.54 17.42 -39.13
N SER A 141 -29.30 17.84 -38.84
CA SER A 141 -28.67 19.01 -39.44
C SER A 141 -27.12 18.88 -39.46
N GLU A 142 -26.47 19.69 -40.31
CA GLU A 142 -25.01 19.80 -40.34
C GLU A 142 -24.44 20.31 -38.99
N VAL A 143 -25.19 21.13 -38.28
CA VAL A 143 -24.80 21.58 -36.92
C VAL A 143 -24.75 20.40 -35.95
N GLU A 144 -25.76 19.54 -35.97
CA GLU A 144 -25.81 18.34 -35.12
C GLU A 144 -24.72 17.31 -35.49
N LYS A 145 -24.39 17.15 -36.77
CA LYS A 145 -23.26 16.37 -37.24
C LYS A 145 -21.94 16.90 -36.66
N GLN A 146 -21.76 18.21 -36.67
CA GLN A 146 -20.56 18.83 -36.11
C GLN A 146 -20.47 18.63 -34.59
N GLU A 147 -21.60 18.75 -33.87
CA GLU A 147 -21.66 18.45 -32.43
C GLU A 147 -21.29 16.99 -32.14
N TYR A 148 -21.76 16.00 -32.91
CA TYR A 148 -21.37 14.62 -32.79
C TYR A 148 -19.87 14.40 -33.00
N LEU A 149 -19.28 15.06 -34.00
CA LEU A 149 -17.84 15.03 -34.27
C LEU A 149 -17.02 15.59 -33.08
N GLU A 150 -17.46 16.68 -32.47
CA GLU A 150 -16.83 17.28 -31.30
C GLU A 150 -16.92 16.35 -30.10
N ILE A 151 -18.06 15.69 -29.88
CA ILE A 151 -18.22 14.69 -28.82
C ILE A 151 -17.28 13.49 -29.06
N LEU A 152 -17.20 13.01 -30.30
CA LEU A 152 -16.30 11.93 -30.69
C LEU A 152 -14.83 12.28 -30.42
N TYR A 153 -14.41 13.48 -30.82
CA TYR A 153 -13.06 13.96 -30.59
C TYR A 153 -12.74 14.02 -29.08
N LYS A 154 -13.64 14.60 -28.30
CA LYS A 154 -13.51 14.68 -26.84
C LYS A 154 -13.42 13.30 -26.21
N LYS A 155 -14.33 12.38 -26.56
CA LYS A 155 -14.35 11.01 -25.99
C LYS A 155 -13.12 10.20 -26.37
N SER A 156 -12.60 10.38 -27.58
CA SER A 156 -11.35 9.73 -28.05
C SER A 156 -10.14 10.25 -27.28
N ASN A 157 -10.05 11.54 -27.00
CA ASN A 157 -9.00 12.12 -26.19
C ASN A 157 -9.09 11.67 -24.72
N ASP A 158 -10.31 11.64 -24.15
CA ASP A 158 -10.52 11.12 -22.79
C ASP A 158 -10.03 9.67 -22.67
N LEU A 159 -10.34 8.83 -23.67
CA LEU A 159 -9.90 7.43 -23.72
C LEU A 159 -8.38 7.31 -23.86
N LYS A 160 -7.76 8.13 -24.73
CA LYS A 160 -6.30 8.18 -24.87
C LYS A 160 -5.64 8.52 -23.55
N HIS A 161 -6.10 9.57 -22.86
CA HIS A 161 -5.57 9.95 -21.55
C HIS A 161 -5.70 8.83 -20.51
N LEU A 162 -6.82 8.12 -20.47
CA LEU A 162 -7.02 6.99 -19.58
C LEU A 162 -6.00 5.86 -19.86
N VAL A 163 -5.78 5.53 -21.13
CA VAL A 163 -4.80 4.52 -21.55
C VAL A 163 -3.39 4.94 -21.13
N ASP A 164 -3.01 6.19 -21.36
CA ASP A 164 -1.70 6.74 -20.97
C ASP A 164 -1.49 6.69 -19.45
N GLU A 165 -2.53 6.97 -18.65
CA GLU A 165 -2.48 6.85 -17.19
C GLU A 165 -2.29 5.40 -16.74
N ILE A 166 -2.98 4.44 -17.37
CA ILE A 166 -2.83 3.00 -17.07
C ILE A 166 -1.40 2.54 -17.39
N PHE A 167 -0.84 2.92 -18.55
CA PHE A 167 0.54 2.58 -18.90
C PHE A 167 1.56 3.16 -17.92
N ASN A 168 1.40 4.41 -17.55
CA ASN A 168 2.29 5.06 -16.58
C ASN A 168 2.20 4.39 -15.20
N MET A 169 0.99 4.00 -14.78
CA MET A 169 0.78 3.25 -13.56
C MET A 169 1.48 1.90 -13.60
N ALA A 170 1.35 1.16 -14.71
CA ALA A 170 2.00 -0.13 -14.89
C ALA A 170 3.53 -0.02 -14.84
N LYS A 171 4.11 1.01 -15.47
CA LYS A 171 5.56 1.29 -15.41
C LYS A 171 6.03 1.65 -13.99
N LEU A 172 5.24 2.42 -13.24
CA LEU A 172 5.55 2.76 -11.85
C LEU A 172 5.53 1.50 -10.96
N ASP A 173 4.56 0.59 -11.17
CA ASP A 173 4.44 -0.66 -10.42
C ASP A 173 5.57 -1.64 -10.70
N ALA A 174 6.06 -1.68 -11.94
CA ALA A 174 7.18 -2.50 -12.35
C ALA A 174 8.54 -1.92 -11.94
N ASP A 175 8.56 -0.76 -11.30
CA ASP A 175 9.78 0.04 -11.05
C ASP A 175 10.55 0.39 -12.33
N GLU A 176 9.86 0.34 -13.48
CA GLU A 176 10.41 0.62 -14.82
C GLU A 176 10.27 2.09 -15.22
N PHE A 177 9.96 2.98 -14.28
CA PHE A 177 9.88 4.41 -14.52
C PHE A 177 11.20 5.06 -14.08
N PRO A 178 12.19 5.17 -14.98
CA PRO A 178 13.45 5.82 -14.67
C PRO A 178 13.22 7.32 -14.49
N LEU A 179 13.59 7.87 -13.34
CA LEU A 179 13.65 9.30 -13.16
C LEU A 179 14.92 9.84 -13.83
N LYS A 180 14.78 10.92 -14.56
CA LYS A 180 15.91 11.69 -15.07
C LYS A 180 16.14 12.85 -14.11
N GLU A 181 16.92 12.59 -13.06
CA GLU A 181 17.25 13.60 -12.08
C GLU A 181 18.13 14.68 -12.70
N GLU A 182 17.71 15.93 -12.53
CA GLU A 182 18.45 17.13 -12.98
C GLU A 182 18.30 18.25 -11.95
N GLU A 183 19.25 19.20 -11.96
CA GLU A 183 19.14 20.40 -11.12
C GLU A 183 18.10 21.34 -11.68
N LEU A 184 17.09 21.67 -10.87
CA LEU A 184 15.94 22.48 -11.25
C LEU A 184 15.69 23.60 -10.25
N ASP A 185 15.09 24.69 -10.72
CA ASP A 185 14.43 25.68 -9.87
C ASP A 185 12.95 25.33 -9.70
N PHE A 186 12.57 24.89 -8.50
CA PHE A 186 11.19 24.46 -8.23
C PHE A 186 10.18 25.60 -8.36
N SER A 187 10.60 26.85 -8.07
CA SER A 187 9.77 28.04 -8.29
C SER A 187 9.46 28.21 -9.77
N GLU A 188 10.45 28.01 -10.66
CA GLU A 188 10.27 28.17 -12.10
C GLU A 188 9.40 27.06 -12.71
N VAL A 189 9.67 25.79 -12.34
CA VAL A 189 8.82 24.65 -12.75
C VAL A 189 7.37 24.87 -12.33
N THR A 190 7.14 25.41 -11.13
CA THR A 190 5.77 25.69 -10.66
C THR A 190 5.10 26.79 -11.49
N ARG A 191 5.83 27.86 -11.86
CA ARG A 191 5.31 28.94 -12.74
C ARG A 191 5.00 28.41 -14.15
N GLU A 192 5.90 27.60 -14.72
CA GLU A 192 5.71 26.98 -16.03
C GLU A 192 4.38 26.24 -16.09
N VAL A 193 4.12 25.36 -15.12
CA VAL A 193 2.87 24.59 -15.07
C VAL A 193 1.66 25.51 -14.86
N LEU A 194 1.75 26.52 -13.98
CA LEU A 194 0.64 27.44 -13.73
C LEU A 194 0.21 28.19 -15.01
N ILE A 195 1.16 28.63 -15.84
CA ILE A 195 0.88 29.33 -17.10
C ILE A 195 -0.01 28.48 -18.03
N GLU A 196 0.23 27.17 -18.09
CA GLU A 196 -0.58 26.27 -18.93
C GLU A 196 -2.05 26.21 -18.51
N PHE A 197 -2.35 26.42 -17.21
CA PHE A 197 -3.72 26.35 -16.67
C PHE A 197 -4.46 27.70 -16.66
N LEU A 198 -3.81 28.82 -16.97
CA LEU A 198 -4.45 30.15 -17.00
C LEU A 198 -5.69 30.22 -17.92
N PRO A 199 -5.68 29.64 -19.15
CA PRO A 199 -6.86 29.64 -20.01
C PRO A 199 -8.04 28.87 -19.42
N GLU A 200 -7.77 27.74 -18.72
CA GLU A 200 -8.81 26.92 -18.10
C GLU A 200 -9.41 27.61 -16.86
N LEU A 201 -8.59 28.24 -16.04
CA LEU A 201 -9.02 29.05 -14.89
C LEU A 201 -9.91 30.20 -15.36
N SER A 202 -9.48 30.93 -16.39
CA SER A 202 -10.26 32.03 -16.98
C SER A 202 -11.60 31.56 -17.54
N LYS A 203 -11.65 30.46 -18.27
CA LYS A 203 -12.87 29.84 -18.81
C LYS A 203 -13.91 29.55 -17.74
N HIS A 204 -13.47 29.16 -16.53
CA HIS A 204 -14.35 28.82 -15.41
C HIS A 204 -14.57 29.99 -14.44
N ASN A 205 -14.03 31.19 -14.72
CA ASN A 205 -14.06 32.36 -13.83
C ASN A 205 -13.53 32.02 -12.43
N ILE A 206 -12.38 31.32 -12.37
CA ILE A 206 -11.69 30.95 -11.12
C ILE A 206 -10.58 31.96 -10.88
N GLU A 207 -10.57 32.58 -9.71
CA GLU A 207 -9.49 33.44 -9.23
C GLU A 207 -8.29 32.60 -8.86
N LEU A 208 -7.11 32.95 -9.35
CA LEU A 208 -5.85 32.30 -9.00
C LEU A 208 -5.08 33.13 -7.99
N GLN A 209 -4.80 32.56 -6.83
CA GLN A 209 -3.96 33.16 -5.79
C GLN A 209 -2.60 32.46 -5.76
N VAL A 210 -1.50 33.20 -5.97
CA VAL A 210 -0.15 32.64 -6.09
C VAL A 210 0.75 33.26 -5.04
N LEU A 211 1.41 32.39 -4.28
CA LEU A 211 2.48 32.75 -3.34
C LEU A 211 3.70 31.90 -3.64
N ILE A 212 4.51 32.33 -4.60
CA ILE A 212 5.76 31.67 -4.99
C ILE A 212 6.90 32.64 -4.75
N PRO A 213 7.99 32.26 -4.04
CA PRO A 213 9.15 33.11 -3.81
C PRO A 213 9.77 33.60 -5.12
N GLU A 214 10.28 34.84 -5.12
CA GLU A 214 11.08 35.37 -6.24
C GLU A 214 12.49 34.76 -6.26
N SER A 215 12.97 34.29 -5.10
CA SER A 215 14.24 33.57 -4.98
C SER A 215 14.18 32.20 -5.62
N THR A 216 15.33 31.73 -6.08
CA THR A 216 15.46 30.37 -6.62
C THR A 216 15.23 29.31 -5.53
N SER A 217 14.59 28.22 -5.90
CA SER A 217 14.29 27.07 -5.04
C SER A 217 15.00 25.82 -5.59
N PRO A 218 16.34 25.67 -5.38
CA PRO A 218 17.11 24.62 -6.03
C PRO A 218 16.78 23.23 -5.48
N ILE A 219 16.48 22.30 -6.39
CA ILE A 219 16.17 20.89 -6.11
C ILE A 219 16.89 19.99 -7.12
N ILE A 220 16.98 18.69 -6.80
CA ILE A 220 17.32 17.64 -7.76
C ILE A 220 16.09 16.76 -7.90
N ALA A 221 15.50 16.73 -9.09
CA ALA A 221 14.28 15.96 -9.37
C ALA A 221 14.14 15.68 -10.87
N ASP A 222 13.16 14.86 -11.23
CA ASP A 222 12.76 14.67 -12.61
C ASP A 222 11.73 15.73 -13.03
N HIS A 223 12.08 16.56 -14.01
CA HIS A 223 11.26 17.68 -14.49
C HIS A 223 9.87 17.24 -14.95
N LEU A 224 9.79 16.15 -15.75
CA LEU A 224 8.52 15.66 -16.27
C LEU A 224 7.61 15.12 -15.16
N SER A 225 8.19 14.50 -14.14
CA SER A 225 7.44 14.02 -12.99
C SER A 225 6.85 15.18 -12.17
N LEU A 226 7.61 16.28 -11.98
CA LEU A 226 7.14 17.47 -11.28
C LEU A 226 5.99 18.16 -12.04
N ILE A 227 6.15 18.41 -13.35
CA ILE A 227 5.08 18.95 -14.20
C ILE A 227 3.80 18.11 -14.04
N ARG A 228 3.95 16.80 -14.08
CA ARG A 228 2.83 15.88 -13.96
C ARG A 228 2.17 15.91 -12.59
N ILE A 229 2.94 15.95 -11.49
CA ILE A 229 2.42 16.06 -10.13
C ILE A 229 1.65 17.35 -9.97
N ILE A 230 2.29 18.50 -10.27
CA ILE A 230 1.71 19.83 -10.12
C ILE A 230 0.46 19.97 -10.99
N GLY A 231 0.57 19.61 -12.27
CA GLY A 231 -0.55 19.68 -13.22
C GLY A 231 -1.75 18.85 -12.78
N ASN A 232 -1.53 17.64 -12.26
CA ASN A 232 -2.59 16.80 -11.75
C ASN A 232 -3.28 17.40 -10.50
N LEU A 233 -2.52 17.98 -9.58
CA LEU A 233 -3.09 18.63 -8.39
C LEU A 233 -3.85 19.91 -8.75
N ILE A 234 -3.33 20.73 -9.68
CA ILE A 234 -4.05 21.93 -10.19
C ILE A 234 -5.34 21.52 -10.91
N LYS A 235 -5.27 20.50 -11.77
CA LYS A 235 -6.46 19.97 -12.45
C LYS A 235 -7.53 19.51 -11.48
N ASN A 236 -7.13 18.85 -10.39
CA ASN A 236 -8.05 18.47 -9.32
C ASN A 236 -8.66 19.70 -8.63
N ALA A 237 -7.86 20.69 -8.27
CA ALA A 237 -8.34 21.92 -7.65
C ALA A 237 -9.31 22.70 -8.56
N ILE A 238 -9.03 22.81 -9.86
CA ILE A 238 -9.94 23.42 -10.82
C ILE A 238 -11.23 22.61 -10.93
N HIS A 239 -11.13 21.29 -11.06
CA HIS A 239 -12.27 20.43 -11.34
C HIS A 239 -13.23 20.31 -10.16
N HIS A 240 -12.71 20.11 -8.96
CA HIS A 240 -13.50 19.94 -7.75
C HIS A 240 -13.77 21.26 -7.02
N GLY A 241 -12.87 22.24 -7.17
CA GLY A 241 -12.94 23.53 -6.52
C GLY A 241 -13.72 24.61 -7.25
N LYS A 242 -14.19 24.38 -8.53
CA LYS A 242 -14.88 25.43 -9.32
C LYS A 242 -16.10 26.07 -8.66
N ALA A 243 -16.78 25.39 -7.74
CA ALA A 243 -17.88 25.97 -6.98
C ALA A 243 -17.40 27.08 -6.02
N GLY A 244 -16.19 26.96 -5.49
CA GLY A 244 -15.57 27.96 -4.62
C GLY A 244 -14.92 29.13 -5.35
N LYS A 245 -14.74 29.02 -6.70
CA LYS A 245 -14.20 30.04 -7.59
C LYS A 245 -12.82 30.59 -7.24
N ILE A 246 -12.07 29.93 -6.38
CA ILE A 246 -10.72 30.31 -5.98
C ILE A 246 -9.86 29.06 -5.96
N VAL A 247 -8.68 29.15 -6.60
CA VAL A 247 -7.60 28.16 -6.51
C VAL A 247 -6.33 28.89 -6.07
N GLY A 248 -5.61 28.33 -5.11
CA GLY A 248 -4.36 28.91 -4.64
C GLY A 248 -3.20 27.95 -4.82
N VAL A 249 -2.02 28.50 -5.03
CA VAL A 249 -0.75 27.79 -5.09
C VAL A 249 0.29 28.53 -4.25
N GLU A 250 0.83 27.82 -3.27
CA GLU A 250 1.83 28.36 -2.34
C GLU A 250 3.06 27.47 -2.38
N LEU A 251 4.23 28.06 -2.54
CA LEU A 251 5.52 27.38 -2.40
C LEU A 251 6.22 27.87 -1.15
N LEU A 252 6.44 26.96 -0.21
CA LEU A 252 7.00 27.23 1.10
C LEU A 252 8.39 26.59 1.22
N GLU A 253 9.27 27.29 1.88
CA GLU A 253 10.61 26.79 2.20
C GLU A 253 10.66 26.35 3.67
N THR A 254 11.03 25.10 3.90
CA THR A 254 11.35 24.58 5.24
C THR A 254 12.86 24.40 5.41
N ASN A 255 13.31 23.87 6.53
CA ASN A 255 14.74 23.66 6.75
C ASN A 255 15.37 22.64 5.79
N THR A 256 14.64 21.59 5.40
CA THR A 256 15.13 20.42 4.65
C THR A 256 14.47 20.22 3.30
N GLU A 257 13.30 20.80 3.09
CA GLU A 257 12.43 20.56 1.93
C GLU A 257 11.83 21.87 1.42
N TYR A 258 11.40 21.85 0.16
CA TYR A 258 10.40 22.78 -0.37
C TYR A 258 9.05 22.09 -0.38
N GLU A 259 8.01 22.78 0.05
CA GLU A 259 6.64 22.30 0.08
C GLU A 259 5.77 23.13 -0.86
N ILE A 260 5.05 22.48 -1.76
CA ILE A 260 4.03 23.11 -2.57
C ILE A 260 2.65 22.75 -2.04
N LEU A 261 1.80 23.76 -1.86
CA LEU A 261 0.41 23.62 -1.43
C LEU A 261 -0.51 24.11 -2.56
N ILE A 262 -1.35 23.24 -3.06
CA ILE A 262 -2.36 23.57 -4.06
C ILE A 262 -3.72 23.40 -3.39
N TRP A 263 -4.51 24.47 -3.35
CA TRP A 263 -5.75 24.46 -2.60
C TRP A 263 -6.91 25.10 -3.35
N ASP A 264 -8.13 24.72 -2.97
CA ASP A 264 -9.39 25.26 -3.45
C ASP A 264 -10.38 25.49 -2.29
N LYS A 265 -11.46 26.24 -2.58
CA LYS A 265 -12.57 26.50 -1.63
C LYS A 265 -13.86 25.78 -2.06
N GLY A 266 -13.75 24.63 -2.68
CA GLY A 266 -14.88 23.83 -3.11
C GLY A 266 -15.58 23.07 -1.99
N PRO A 267 -16.44 22.08 -2.36
CA PRO A 267 -17.22 21.30 -1.41
C PRO A 267 -16.39 20.46 -0.45
N GLY A 268 -15.10 20.28 -0.75
CA GLY A 268 -14.16 19.57 0.11
C GLY A 268 -14.28 18.06 0.04
N ILE A 269 -13.51 17.40 0.94
CA ILE A 269 -13.41 15.96 1.04
C ILE A 269 -13.88 15.53 2.41
N PRO A 270 -14.86 14.60 2.53
CA PRO A 270 -15.29 14.05 3.80
C PRO A 270 -14.15 13.39 4.58
N LYS A 271 -14.14 13.52 5.91
CA LYS A 271 -13.04 12.98 6.76
C LYS A 271 -12.76 11.48 6.55
N HIS A 272 -13.79 10.68 6.29
CA HIS A 272 -13.64 9.24 6.06
C HIS A 272 -12.99 8.93 4.70
N ASP A 273 -12.98 9.86 3.77
CA ASP A 273 -12.40 9.72 2.44
C ASP A 273 -10.92 10.16 2.39
N LEU A 274 -10.49 11.06 3.29
CA LEU A 274 -9.12 11.60 3.28
C LEU A 274 -8.03 10.52 3.25
N GLN A 275 -8.20 9.42 3.98
CA GLN A 275 -7.25 8.31 4.00
C GLN A 275 -7.24 7.48 2.70
N ASN A 276 -8.22 7.70 1.84
CA ASN A 276 -8.44 6.89 0.65
C ASN A 276 -8.10 7.61 -0.66
N VAL A 277 -8.02 8.94 -0.68
CA VAL A 277 -7.87 9.75 -1.92
C VAL A 277 -6.64 9.39 -2.76
N PHE A 278 -5.57 8.91 -2.12
CA PHE A 278 -4.36 8.45 -2.80
C PHE A 278 -4.40 6.96 -3.20
N LYS A 279 -5.48 6.24 -2.89
CA LYS A 279 -5.64 4.85 -3.35
C LYS A 279 -5.99 4.84 -4.85
N ARG A 280 -5.48 3.84 -5.55
CA ARG A 280 -5.71 3.66 -6.99
C ARG A 280 -7.18 3.55 -7.31
N MET A 281 -7.62 4.29 -8.34
CA MET A 281 -9.01 4.35 -8.81
C MET A 281 -10.04 4.67 -7.71
N TYR A 282 -9.58 5.27 -6.62
CA TYR A 282 -10.50 5.75 -5.60
C TYR A 282 -11.25 6.99 -6.10
N ARG A 283 -12.56 6.97 -5.97
CA ARG A 283 -13.45 8.10 -6.25
C ARG A 283 -14.46 8.20 -5.12
N SER A 284 -14.62 9.38 -4.54
CA SER A 284 -15.68 9.61 -3.55
C SER A 284 -17.06 9.43 -4.19
N GLU A 285 -18.08 9.16 -3.41
CA GLU A 285 -19.45 8.99 -3.92
C GLU A 285 -19.92 10.23 -4.71
N GLN A 286 -19.53 11.42 -4.27
CA GLN A 286 -19.84 12.68 -4.95
C GLN A 286 -19.15 12.81 -6.32
N SER A 287 -17.96 12.22 -6.50
CA SER A 287 -17.20 12.25 -7.75
C SER A 287 -17.56 11.13 -8.74
N ARG A 288 -18.45 10.19 -8.36
CA ARG A 288 -18.95 9.12 -9.25
C ARG A 288 -19.90 9.60 -10.34
N ASN A 289 -20.39 10.83 -10.26
CA ASN A 289 -21.24 11.40 -11.31
C ASN A 289 -20.45 11.46 -12.62
N PRO A 290 -20.98 10.99 -13.77
CA PRO A 290 -20.32 11.02 -15.08
C PRO A 290 -19.87 12.41 -15.54
N SER A 291 -20.52 13.47 -15.02
CA SER A 291 -20.14 14.87 -15.28
C SER A 291 -18.80 15.26 -14.63
N TYR A 292 -18.32 14.50 -13.64
CA TYR A 292 -17.09 14.72 -12.93
C TYR A 292 -16.01 13.72 -13.40
N GLY A 293 -15.65 13.78 -14.69
CA GLY A 293 -14.71 12.88 -15.32
C GLY A 293 -13.36 12.81 -14.61
N GLY A 294 -12.82 11.61 -14.43
CA GLY A 294 -11.49 11.34 -13.85
C GLY A 294 -11.33 9.84 -13.59
N SER A 295 -10.18 9.30 -13.94
CA SER A 295 -9.86 7.87 -13.82
C SER A 295 -9.66 7.41 -12.36
N GLY A 296 -9.46 8.36 -11.42
CA GLY A 296 -9.03 8.06 -10.06
C GLY A 296 -7.59 7.55 -9.97
N LEU A 297 -6.82 7.62 -11.06
CA LEU A 297 -5.41 7.23 -11.10
C LEU A 297 -4.47 8.40 -10.81
N GLY A 298 -4.87 9.63 -11.13
CA GLY A 298 -4.00 10.80 -11.06
C GLY A 298 -3.33 10.98 -9.69
N LEU A 299 -4.09 11.01 -8.60
CA LEU A 299 -3.54 11.19 -7.25
C LEU A 299 -2.63 10.03 -6.81
N SER A 300 -2.95 8.80 -7.19
CA SER A 300 -2.10 7.65 -6.88
C SER A 300 -0.79 7.66 -7.67
N ILE A 301 -0.80 8.14 -8.92
CA ILE A 301 0.38 8.38 -9.73
C ILE A 301 1.22 9.52 -9.13
N SER A 302 0.57 10.64 -8.76
CA SER A 302 1.26 11.76 -8.10
C SER A 302 1.96 11.30 -6.82
N LYS A 303 1.32 10.47 -6.00
CA LYS A 303 1.93 9.91 -4.80
C LYS A 303 3.17 9.09 -5.12
N ALA A 304 3.09 8.17 -6.07
CA ALA A 304 4.22 7.34 -6.46
C ALA A 304 5.40 8.17 -7.02
N LEU A 305 5.11 9.21 -7.82
CA LEU A 305 6.14 10.10 -8.36
C LEU A 305 6.79 10.97 -7.28
N VAL A 306 6.01 11.49 -6.32
CA VAL A 306 6.54 12.24 -5.17
C VAL A 306 7.46 11.36 -4.33
N GLU A 307 7.01 10.14 -3.99
CA GLU A 307 7.81 9.18 -3.22
C GLU A 307 9.11 8.80 -3.94
N LYS A 308 9.08 8.64 -5.27
CA LYS A 308 10.28 8.40 -6.09
C LYS A 308 11.24 9.59 -6.12
N ASN A 309 10.76 10.83 -6.06
CA ASN A 309 11.57 12.04 -5.91
C ASN A 309 12.01 12.30 -4.45
N GLY A 310 11.81 11.34 -3.54
CA GLY A 310 12.24 11.43 -2.14
C GLY A 310 11.38 12.34 -1.26
N GLY A 311 10.22 12.77 -1.75
CA GLY A 311 9.29 13.65 -1.04
C GLY A 311 8.14 12.90 -0.36
N ARG A 312 7.21 13.67 0.17
CA ARG A 312 5.95 13.19 0.78
C ARG A 312 4.77 13.97 0.22
N ILE A 313 3.59 13.34 0.15
CA ILE A 313 2.33 13.96 -0.31
C ILE A 313 1.26 13.79 0.76
N TRP A 314 0.42 14.81 0.92
CA TRP A 314 -0.66 14.80 1.92
C TRP A 314 -1.88 15.56 1.41
N VAL A 315 -2.99 15.47 2.15
CA VAL A 315 -4.22 16.21 1.92
C VAL A 315 -4.85 16.60 3.24
N ASP A 316 -5.34 17.84 3.30
CA ASP A 316 -6.18 18.35 4.37
C ASP A 316 -7.41 18.99 3.76
N SER A 317 -8.59 18.82 4.38
CA SER A 317 -9.81 19.41 3.86
C SER A 317 -10.79 19.79 4.96
N ILE A 318 -11.22 21.05 4.88
CA ILE A 318 -12.37 21.59 5.58
C ILE A 318 -13.37 22.00 4.51
N PRO A 319 -14.50 21.29 4.38
CA PRO A 319 -15.50 21.54 3.35
C PRO A 319 -15.91 23.02 3.26
N TRP A 320 -15.94 23.57 2.05
CA TRP A 320 -16.29 24.96 1.74
C TRP A 320 -15.37 26.04 2.32
N GLU A 321 -14.33 25.64 3.05
CA GLU A 321 -13.32 26.58 3.56
C GLU A 321 -12.02 26.44 2.77
N ARG A 322 -11.41 25.27 2.82
CA ARG A 322 -10.14 25.00 2.11
C ARG A 322 -9.88 23.49 1.98
N THR A 323 -9.67 23.01 0.78
CA THR A 323 -9.08 21.68 0.49
C THR A 323 -7.68 21.91 -0.02
N THR A 324 -6.68 21.36 0.66
CA THR A 324 -5.27 21.53 0.33
C THR A 324 -4.64 20.19 0.02
N PHE A 325 -4.09 20.05 -1.18
CA PHE A 325 -3.16 18.99 -1.52
C PHE A 325 -1.76 19.57 -1.45
N GLY A 326 -0.91 18.96 -0.62
CA GLY A 326 0.48 19.37 -0.46
C GLY A 326 1.44 18.24 -0.83
N PHE A 327 2.60 18.59 -1.39
CA PHE A 327 3.72 17.66 -1.47
C PHE A 327 5.04 18.39 -1.24
N SER A 328 6.06 17.62 -0.84
CA SER A 328 7.41 18.15 -0.61
C SER A 328 8.42 17.55 -1.58
N VAL A 329 9.49 18.27 -1.80
CA VAL A 329 10.70 17.81 -2.50
C VAL A 329 11.90 18.20 -1.64
N PRO A 330 12.88 17.29 -1.40
CA PRO A 330 14.09 17.60 -0.67
C PRO A 330 14.88 18.73 -1.31
N LYS A 331 15.43 19.62 -0.50
CA LYS A 331 16.35 20.67 -0.97
C LYS A 331 17.63 20.06 -1.51
N HIS A 332 18.13 20.61 -2.60
CA HIS A 332 19.49 20.33 -3.01
C HIS A 332 20.45 21.09 -2.10
N THR A 333 21.01 20.38 -1.12
CA THR A 333 22.07 20.94 -0.27
C THR A 333 23.39 20.85 -1.04
N THR A 334 23.77 21.91 -1.73
CA THR A 334 25.12 22.02 -2.27
C THR A 334 26.05 22.05 -1.07
N PHE A 335 26.71 20.94 -0.75
CA PHE A 335 27.90 20.99 0.12
C PHE A 335 28.91 21.87 -0.60
N LYS A 336 29.02 23.16 -0.21
CA LYS A 336 30.19 23.96 -0.56
C LYS A 336 31.40 23.18 -0.07
N LYS A 337 32.17 22.61 -1.01
CA LYS A 337 33.51 22.11 -0.76
C LYS A 337 34.43 23.25 -0.38
#